data_5290866b21b7c0fb5962cd539801934a
#
_entry.id   5290866b21b7c0fb5962cd539801934a
#
_cell.length_a   1.000
_cell.length_b   1.000
_cell.length_c   1.000
_cell.angle_alpha   90.00
_cell.angle_beta   90.00
_cell.angle_gamma   90.00
#
_symmetry.space_group_name_H-M   'P 1'
#
loop_
_entity.id
_entity.type
_entity.pdbx_description
1 polymer ?
#
loop_
_entity_poly.entity_id
_entity_poly.type
_entity_poly.pdbx_seq_one_letter_code
_entity_poly.pdbx_strand_id
1 'polypeptide(L)'
;MLPQQMNRSSDVLIVGAGPAGLSLSIALAQAGLRSTLVEQQPEEALAAPAPDGREIALTHPSVATLQRLGSWQRLAEHEVGLLREAQVHDGPVGQRSAMQLHAGGTGVQHLGWIVPNHALRRTAYEVAARTAGVQIVSSAKVTRVAVSATHAALEYTDAAGDAQQLEAPLVVAADSRFSATRRQLGIGAAMTDFGRTVIVCRMRHELPHHETAHECFGYDRTLAILPLPNDWIDGT
;
A
#
# COMPACT_ATOMS: atom_id res chain seq x y z
N MET A 1 -36.76 2.80 28.88
CA MET A 1 -35.37 2.56 28.50
C MET A 1 -35.08 3.54 27.38
N LEU A 2 -34.36 4.64 27.65
CA LEU A 2 -33.96 5.60 26.62
C LEU A 2 -32.88 4.91 25.75
N PRO A 3 -32.93 5.04 24.41
CA PRO A 3 -31.86 4.51 23.58
C PRO A 3 -30.56 5.20 23.97
N GLN A 4 -29.53 4.41 24.30
CA GLN A 4 -28.18 4.93 24.47
C GLN A 4 -27.85 5.73 23.21
N GLN A 5 -27.51 7.01 23.39
CA GLN A 5 -26.99 7.84 22.32
C GLN A 5 -25.71 7.16 21.82
N MET A 6 -25.82 6.49 20.68
CA MET A 6 -24.67 5.94 19.98
C MET A 6 -23.69 7.07 19.71
N ASN A 7 -22.58 7.05 20.38
CA ASN A 7 -21.51 8.02 20.16
C ASN A 7 -20.92 7.75 18.77
N ARG A 8 -21.47 8.38 17.74
CA ARG A 8 -20.96 8.31 16.38
C ARG A 8 -19.60 9.00 16.35
N SER A 9 -18.55 8.28 16.73
CA SER A 9 -17.21 8.82 16.79
C SER A 9 -16.58 8.98 15.39
N SER A 10 -17.10 8.28 14.36
CA SER A 10 -16.54 8.26 13.02
C SER A 10 -17.61 8.31 11.93
N ASP A 11 -17.26 8.91 10.81
CA ASP A 11 -18.08 8.96 9.59
C ASP A 11 -17.80 7.72 8.72
N VAL A 12 -16.57 7.17 8.78
CA VAL A 12 -16.15 6.01 8.01
C VAL A 12 -15.34 5.05 8.89
N LEU A 13 -15.67 3.76 8.84
CA LEU A 13 -14.86 2.67 9.37
C LEU A 13 -14.01 2.08 8.24
N ILE A 14 -12.74 1.80 8.52
CA ILE A 14 -11.80 1.22 7.55
C ILE A 14 -11.22 -0.05 8.14
N VAL A 15 -11.34 -1.17 7.45
CA VAL A 15 -10.72 -2.43 7.86
C VAL A 15 -9.36 -2.56 7.16
N GLY A 16 -8.30 -2.49 7.96
CA GLY A 16 -6.91 -2.57 7.49
C GLY A 16 -6.19 -1.21 7.45
N ALA A 17 -5.02 -1.14 8.09
CA ALA A 17 -4.11 0.02 8.10
C ALA A 17 -2.90 -0.20 7.17
N GLY A 18 -3.12 -0.81 6.00
CA GLY A 18 -2.15 -0.82 4.91
C GLY A 18 -2.07 0.55 4.20
N PRO A 19 -1.20 0.72 3.19
CA PRO A 19 -1.05 1.99 2.48
C PRO A 19 -2.37 2.56 1.95
N ALA A 20 -3.28 1.70 1.48
CA ALA A 20 -4.58 2.13 0.96
C ALA A 20 -5.49 2.68 2.06
N GLY A 21 -5.64 1.94 3.19
CA GLY A 21 -6.48 2.36 4.32
C GLY A 21 -5.96 3.64 4.97
N LEU A 22 -4.65 3.72 5.22
CA LEU A 22 -4.01 4.92 5.80
C LEU A 22 -4.13 6.13 4.87
N SER A 23 -3.88 5.97 3.58
CA SER A 23 -4.03 7.08 2.60
C SER A 23 -5.47 7.56 2.51
N LEU A 24 -6.43 6.63 2.53
CA LEU A 24 -7.84 6.99 2.53
C LEU A 24 -8.23 7.78 3.80
N SER A 25 -7.78 7.33 4.98
CA SER A 25 -8.09 8.02 6.23
C SER A 25 -7.56 9.45 6.27
N ILE A 26 -6.33 9.68 5.76
CA ILE A 26 -5.76 11.03 5.63
C ILE A 26 -6.59 11.88 4.67
N ALA A 27 -6.97 11.33 3.51
CA ALA A 27 -7.79 12.03 2.53
C ALA A 27 -9.17 12.41 3.09
N LEU A 28 -9.80 11.51 3.84
CA LEU A 28 -11.07 11.77 4.52
C LEU A 28 -10.95 12.90 5.54
N ALA A 29 -9.89 12.89 6.35
CA ALA A 29 -9.62 13.94 7.33
C ALA A 29 -9.38 15.30 6.65
N GLN A 30 -8.66 15.35 5.52
CA GLN A 30 -8.50 16.55 4.70
C GLN A 30 -9.83 17.08 4.14
N ALA A 31 -10.80 16.18 3.95
CA ALA A 31 -12.18 16.53 3.56
C ALA A 31 -13.10 16.84 4.76
N GLY A 32 -12.59 16.90 5.99
CA GLY A 32 -13.35 17.18 7.20
C GLY A 32 -14.14 16.00 7.75
N LEU A 33 -13.88 14.76 7.29
CA LEU A 33 -14.52 13.54 7.75
C LEU A 33 -13.62 12.81 8.76
N ARG A 34 -14.24 12.17 9.75
CA ARG A 34 -13.56 11.36 10.76
C ARG A 34 -13.57 9.89 10.34
N SER A 35 -12.47 9.21 10.56
CA SER A 35 -12.37 7.77 10.29
C SER A 35 -11.73 7.00 11.43
N THR A 36 -12.17 5.75 11.62
CA THR A 36 -11.52 4.78 12.48
C THR A 36 -11.05 3.60 11.65
N LEU A 37 -9.75 3.33 11.72
CA LEU A 37 -9.14 2.14 11.12
C LEU A 37 -9.04 1.05 12.19
N VAL A 38 -9.38 -0.20 11.81
CA VAL A 38 -9.17 -1.38 12.66
C VAL A 38 -8.14 -2.28 11.97
N GLU A 39 -7.01 -2.50 12.67
CA GLU A 39 -5.85 -3.23 12.14
C GLU A 39 -5.40 -4.32 13.11
N GLN A 40 -5.15 -5.52 12.57
CA GLN A 40 -4.74 -6.68 13.37
C GLN A 40 -3.27 -6.63 13.81
N GLN A 41 -2.40 -5.92 13.08
CA GLN A 41 -1.01 -5.75 13.46
C GLN A 41 -0.87 -4.82 14.66
N PRO A 42 0.13 -5.04 15.52
CA PRO A 42 0.42 -4.14 16.62
C PRO A 42 0.99 -2.81 16.09
N GLU A 43 0.90 -1.77 16.91
CA GLU A 43 1.32 -0.41 16.56
C GLU A 43 2.78 -0.33 16.13
N GLU A 44 3.65 -1.07 16.78
CA GLU A 44 5.08 -1.12 16.48
C GLU A 44 5.34 -1.61 15.04
N ALA A 45 4.54 -2.58 14.58
CA ALA A 45 4.65 -3.10 13.21
C ALA A 45 4.09 -2.14 12.15
N LEU A 46 3.22 -1.20 12.55
CA LEU A 46 2.76 -0.11 11.69
C LEU A 46 3.77 1.04 11.65
N ALA A 47 4.33 1.39 12.81
CA ALA A 47 5.30 2.48 12.95
C ALA A 47 6.66 2.13 12.34
N ALA A 48 7.11 0.88 12.46
CA ALA A 48 8.37 0.37 11.95
C ALA A 48 8.18 -0.95 11.20
N PRO A 49 7.53 -0.94 10.03
CA PRO A 49 7.26 -2.16 9.28
C PRO A 49 8.57 -2.76 8.76
N ALA A 50 8.74 -4.06 8.99
CA ALA A 50 9.92 -4.78 8.50
C ALA A 50 10.00 -4.72 6.95
N PRO A 51 11.23 -4.65 6.39
CA PRO A 51 11.45 -4.80 4.96
C PRO A 51 10.89 -6.14 4.46
N ASP A 52 10.09 -6.10 3.41
CA ASP A 52 9.47 -7.28 2.80
C ASP A 52 10.00 -7.58 1.40
N GLY A 53 11.07 -6.89 0.99
CA GLY A 53 11.73 -7.06 -0.30
C GLY A 53 10.93 -6.52 -1.49
N ARG A 54 9.73 -5.98 -1.28
CA ARG A 54 8.91 -5.44 -2.38
C ARG A 54 9.26 -3.99 -2.65
N GLU A 55 9.48 -3.72 -3.91
CA GLU A 55 9.66 -2.37 -4.45
C GLU A 55 8.43 -1.98 -5.27
N ILE A 56 7.95 -0.78 -5.07
CA ILE A 56 6.74 -0.28 -5.70
C ILE A 56 7.10 0.80 -6.73
N ALA A 57 6.81 0.53 -7.98
CA ALA A 57 6.92 1.54 -9.04
C ALA A 57 5.72 2.49 -8.93
N LEU A 58 6.00 3.77 -8.76
CA LEU A 58 5.02 4.83 -8.60
C LEU A 58 4.96 5.72 -9.84
N THR A 59 3.77 5.91 -10.35
CA THR A 59 3.51 6.85 -11.45
C THR A 59 3.45 8.29 -10.93
N HIS A 60 3.56 9.27 -11.82
CA HIS A 60 3.40 10.70 -11.48
C HIS A 60 2.10 11.01 -10.72
N PRO A 61 0.90 10.52 -11.12
CA PRO A 61 -0.32 10.74 -10.35
C PRO A 61 -0.28 10.12 -8.95
N SER A 62 0.38 8.96 -8.79
CA SER A 62 0.54 8.32 -7.49
C SER A 62 1.39 9.18 -6.56
N VAL A 63 2.54 9.68 -7.05
CA VAL A 63 3.41 10.57 -6.27
C VAL A 63 2.73 11.89 -5.95
N ALA A 64 2.02 12.51 -6.90
CA ALA A 64 1.24 13.72 -6.63
C ALA A 64 0.18 13.49 -5.53
N THR A 65 -0.42 12.30 -5.49
CA THR A 65 -1.35 11.92 -4.41
C THR A 65 -0.63 11.80 -3.07
N LEU A 66 0.50 11.08 -2.99
CA LEU A 66 1.28 10.93 -1.76
C LEU A 66 1.81 12.28 -1.25
N GLN A 67 2.19 13.18 -2.16
CA GLN A 67 2.60 14.57 -1.84
C GLN A 67 1.45 15.34 -1.20
N ARG A 68 0.26 15.29 -1.78
CA ARG A 68 -0.94 15.96 -1.23
C ARG A 68 -1.32 15.39 0.14
N LEU A 69 -1.15 14.09 0.35
CA LEU A 69 -1.41 13.45 1.63
C LEU A 69 -0.30 13.71 2.67
N GLY A 70 0.88 14.20 2.27
CA GLY A 70 2.00 14.52 3.15
C GLY A 70 2.91 13.33 3.47
N SER A 71 2.68 12.15 2.91
CA SER A 71 3.50 10.96 3.15
C SER A 71 4.77 10.94 2.29
N TRP A 72 4.75 11.51 1.09
CA TRP A 72 5.91 11.60 0.22
C TRP A 72 7.10 12.33 0.86
N GLN A 73 6.83 13.45 1.52
CA GLN A 73 7.85 14.30 2.15
C GLN A 73 8.52 13.66 3.38
N ARG A 74 8.04 12.49 3.81
CA ARG A 74 8.60 11.71 4.92
C ARG A 74 9.48 10.55 4.46
N LEU A 75 9.56 10.32 3.16
CA LEU A 75 10.53 9.40 2.59
C LEU A 75 11.93 10.00 2.70
N ALA A 76 12.90 9.19 3.07
CA ALA A 76 14.30 9.59 3.01
C ALA A 76 14.78 9.55 1.54
N GLU A 77 15.74 10.38 1.20
CA GLU A 77 16.26 10.50 -0.16
C GLU A 77 16.77 9.15 -0.71
N HIS A 78 17.44 8.38 0.11
CA HIS A 78 17.94 7.05 -0.24
C HIS A 78 16.84 5.98 -0.42
N GLU A 79 15.59 6.26 -0.01
CA GLU A 79 14.45 5.37 -0.23
C GLU A 79 13.76 5.60 -1.58
N VAL A 80 14.15 6.63 -2.32
CA VAL A 80 13.47 7.02 -3.56
C VAL A 80 14.39 6.81 -4.75
N GLY A 81 14.15 5.74 -5.50
CA GLY A 81 14.82 5.48 -6.78
C GLY A 81 14.09 6.16 -7.94
N LEU A 82 14.85 6.65 -8.91
CA LEU A 82 14.30 7.17 -10.15
C LEU A 82 14.11 6.03 -11.14
N LEU A 83 12.95 6.00 -11.81
CA LEU A 83 12.67 5.14 -12.95
C LEU A 83 12.63 6.02 -14.21
N ARG A 84 13.75 6.07 -14.92
CA ARG A 84 13.89 6.90 -16.12
C ARG A 84 13.27 6.23 -17.33
N GLU A 85 13.53 4.95 -17.48
CA GLU A 85 13.21 4.18 -18.65
C GLU A 85 12.84 2.73 -18.25
N ALA A 86 12.08 2.05 -19.10
CA ALA A 86 11.85 0.61 -19.00
C ALA A 86 12.08 -0.06 -20.36
N GLN A 87 12.66 -1.26 -20.32
CA GLN A 87 12.95 -2.05 -21.50
C GLN A 87 12.28 -3.43 -21.37
N VAL A 88 11.55 -3.82 -22.42
CA VAL A 88 10.92 -5.12 -22.51
C VAL A 88 11.68 -5.97 -23.53
N HIS A 89 12.18 -7.12 -23.08
CA HIS A 89 13.02 -8.02 -23.85
C HIS A 89 12.27 -9.32 -24.18
N ASP A 90 12.46 -9.81 -25.39
CA ASP A 90 12.15 -11.19 -25.74
C ASP A 90 13.40 -12.04 -25.48
N GLY A 91 13.48 -12.61 -24.27
CA GLY A 91 14.65 -13.32 -23.75
C GLY A 91 15.54 -12.45 -22.84
N PRO A 92 16.80 -12.84 -22.62
CA PRO A 92 17.75 -12.12 -21.78
C PRO A 92 18.13 -10.74 -22.32
N VAL A 93 18.55 -9.85 -21.42
CA VAL A 93 19.06 -8.52 -21.77
C VAL A 93 20.19 -8.61 -22.78
N GLY A 94 20.13 -7.82 -23.84
CA GLY A 94 21.19 -7.71 -24.85
C GLY A 94 21.17 -8.77 -25.97
N GLN A 95 20.30 -9.77 -25.93
CA GLN A 95 20.23 -10.78 -27.00
C GLN A 95 19.45 -10.32 -28.24
N ARG A 96 18.44 -9.47 -28.08
CA ARG A 96 17.61 -8.93 -29.16
C ARG A 96 17.29 -7.46 -28.88
N SER A 97 16.75 -6.78 -29.89
CA SER A 97 16.24 -5.41 -29.68
C SER A 97 15.12 -5.41 -28.68
N ALA A 98 15.22 -4.53 -27.69
CA ALA A 98 14.18 -4.34 -26.68
C ALA A 98 13.17 -3.30 -27.15
N MET A 99 11.92 -3.48 -26.73
CA MET A 99 10.94 -2.40 -26.78
C MET A 99 11.28 -1.41 -25.66
N GLN A 100 11.57 -0.17 -26.02
CA GLN A 100 11.92 0.89 -25.09
C GLN A 100 10.70 1.72 -24.74
N LEU A 101 10.49 1.93 -23.44
CA LEU A 101 9.49 2.82 -22.87
C LEU A 101 10.22 3.96 -22.19
N HIS A 102 10.04 5.16 -22.67
CA HIS A 102 10.65 6.37 -22.13
C HIS A 102 9.64 7.53 -22.12
N ALA A 103 9.90 8.51 -21.31
CA ALA A 103 8.99 9.65 -21.10
C ALA A 103 9.00 10.68 -22.26
N GLY A 104 9.75 10.45 -23.33
CA GLY A 104 9.90 11.37 -24.45
C GLY A 104 8.56 11.78 -25.09
N GLY A 105 8.36 13.08 -25.28
CA GLY A 105 7.14 13.63 -25.88
C GLY A 105 5.95 13.80 -24.93
N THR A 106 6.07 13.39 -23.65
CA THR A 106 4.98 13.46 -22.65
C THR A 106 5.05 14.70 -21.76
N GLY A 107 6.11 15.50 -21.86
CA GLY A 107 6.34 16.67 -20.99
C GLY A 107 6.96 16.33 -19.63
N VAL A 108 7.26 15.05 -19.35
CA VAL A 108 7.99 14.58 -18.17
C VAL A 108 9.35 13.98 -18.59
N GLN A 109 10.31 13.96 -17.66
CA GLN A 109 11.68 13.52 -17.96
C GLN A 109 11.97 12.06 -17.62
N HIS A 110 11.05 11.39 -16.90
CA HIS A 110 11.18 10.01 -16.43
C HIS A 110 9.80 9.35 -16.30
N LEU A 111 9.76 8.03 -16.21
CA LEU A 111 8.51 7.26 -16.12
C LEU A 111 7.87 7.34 -14.73
N GLY A 112 8.69 7.45 -13.68
CA GLY A 112 8.21 7.46 -12.31
C GLY A 112 9.34 7.22 -11.29
N TRP A 113 8.96 6.62 -10.18
CA TRP A 113 9.88 6.34 -9.06
C TRP A 113 9.69 4.92 -8.55
N ILE A 114 10.71 4.43 -7.85
CA ILE A 114 10.66 3.15 -7.15
C ILE A 114 10.89 3.43 -5.67
N VAL A 115 9.99 2.91 -4.83
CA VAL A 115 10.03 3.12 -3.39
C VAL A 115 9.75 1.80 -2.67
N PRO A 116 10.51 1.46 -1.61
CA PRO A 116 10.26 0.27 -0.81
C PRO A 116 8.86 0.26 -0.20
N ASN A 117 8.17 -0.88 -0.27
CA ASN A 117 6.82 -0.99 0.28
C ASN A 117 6.76 -0.68 1.79
N HIS A 118 7.77 -1.09 2.56
CA HIS A 118 7.81 -0.78 3.99
C HIS A 118 7.96 0.72 4.26
N ALA A 119 8.69 1.47 3.42
CA ALA A 119 8.82 2.92 3.55
C ALA A 119 7.48 3.63 3.26
N LEU A 120 6.75 3.19 2.23
CA LEU A 120 5.39 3.70 1.97
C LEU A 120 4.43 3.44 3.14
N ARG A 121 4.50 2.25 3.75
CA ARG A 121 3.68 1.90 4.91
C ARG A 121 4.03 2.78 6.11
N ARG A 122 5.32 2.92 6.44
CA ARG A 122 5.83 3.74 7.54
C ARG A 122 5.38 5.19 7.38
N THR A 123 5.66 5.80 6.23
CA THR A 123 5.35 7.22 6.01
C THR A 123 3.85 7.51 6.03
N ALA A 124 3.02 6.62 5.49
CA ALA A 124 1.57 6.74 5.57
C ALA A 124 1.08 6.66 7.02
N TYR A 125 1.61 5.71 7.82
CA TYR A 125 1.28 5.60 9.23
C TYR A 125 1.72 6.85 10.02
N GLU A 126 2.92 7.34 9.82
CA GLU A 126 3.42 8.55 10.49
C GLU A 126 2.54 9.79 10.26
N VAL A 127 1.96 9.92 9.08
CA VAL A 127 1.01 11.00 8.79
C VAL A 127 -0.33 10.72 9.44
N ALA A 128 -0.90 9.54 9.21
CA ALA A 128 -2.23 9.18 9.71
C ALA A 128 -2.33 9.29 11.23
N ALA A 129 -1.32 8.79 11.97
CA ALA A 129 -1.28 8.82 13.43
C ALA A 129 -1.26 10.24 14.03
N ARG A 130 -0.87 11.26 13.23
CA ARG A 130 -0.84 12.67 13.64
C ARG A 130 -1.96 13.50 13.04
N THR A 131 -2.80 12.88 12.21
CA THR A 131 -3.87 13.60 11.51
C THR A 131 -5.11 13.65 12.40
N ALA A 132 -5.55 14.86 12.74
CA ALA A 132 -6.79 15.05 13.49
C ALA A 132 -7.98 14.45 12.72
N GLY A 133 -8.85 13.72 13.41
CA GLY A 133 -9.99 13.02 12.80
C GLY A 133 -9.68 11.60 12.31
N VAL A 134 -8.43 11.13 12.43
CA VAL A 134 -8.04 9.75 12.19
C VAL A 134 -7.82 9.04 13.51
N GLN A 135 -8.47 7.90 13.71
CA GLN A 135 -8.25 6.99 14.83
C GLN A 135 -7.75 5.65 14.30
N ILE A 136 -6.69 5.11 14.87
CA ILE A 136 -6.14 3.79 14.52
C ILE A 136 -6.28 2.88 15.75
N VAL A 137 -7.02 1.78 15.59
CA VAL A 137 -7.16 0.72 16.58
C VAL A 137 -6.30 -0.44 16.10
N SER A 138 -5.09 -0.53 16.63
CA SER A 138 -4.12 -1.59 16.34
C SER A 138 -4.32 -2.82 17.23
N SER A 139 -3.68 -3.94 16.94
CA SER A 139 -3.83 -5.22 17.62
C SER A 139 -5.31 -5.65 17.74
N ALA A 140 -6.12 -5.31 16.75
CA ALA A 140 -7.56 -5.49 16.74
C ALA A 140 -7.99 -6.32 15.51
N LYS A 141 -8.56 -7.48 15.76
CA LYS A 141 -8.98 -8.40 14.69
C LYS A 141 -10.47 -8.27 14.44
N VAL A 142 -10.86 -7.78 13.26
CA VAL A 142 -12.26 -7.74 12.83
C VAL A 142 -12.80 -9.15 12.72
N THR A 143 -13.88 -9.43 13.43
CA THR A 143 -14.56 -10.72 13.48
C THR A 143 -15.83 -10.72 12.64
N ARG A 144 -16.55 -9.61 12.60
CA ARG A 144 -17.79 -9.48 11.84
C ARG A 144 -17.96 -8.08 11.25
N VAL A 145 -18.52 -8.04 10.05
CA VAL A 145 -18.97 -6.83 9.38
C VAL A 145 -20.43 -6.99 9.01
N ALA A 146 -21.26 -6.04 9.39
CA ALA A 146 -22.66 -5.99 9.02
C ALA A 146 -22.99 -4.63 8.41
N VAL A 147 -23.81 -4.63 7.36
CA VAL A 147 -24.26 -3.40 6.69
C VAL A 147 -25.76 -3.38 6.58
N SER A 148 -26.35 -2.22 6.72
CA SER A 148 -27.76 -1.93 6.51
C SER A 148 -27.92 -0.80 5.49
N ALA A 149 -29.14 -0.38 5.22
CA ALA A 149 -29.38 0.75 4.32
C ALA A 149 -28.83 2.09 4.84
N THR A 150 -28.58 2.22 6.14
CA THR A 150 -28.26 3.50 6.79
C THR A 150 -26.95 3.51 7.59
N HIS A 151 -26.38 2.35 7.92
CA HIS A 151 -25.16 2.24 8.72
C HIS A 151 -24.44 0.92 8.50
N ALA A 152 -23.19 0.90 8.89
CA ALA A 152 -22.34 -0.27 8.96
C ALA A 152 -21.86 -0.48 10.41
N ALA A 153 -21.73 -1.74 10.83
CA ALA A 153 -21.19 -2.13 12.11
C ALA A 153 -19.98 -3.05 11.92
N LEU A 154 -18.95 -2.83 12.73
CA LEU A 154 -17.77 -3.70 12.86
C LEU A 154 -17.76 -4.29 14.29
N GLU A 155 -17.66 -5.61 14.37
CA GLU A 155 -17.26 -6.29 15.60
C GLU A 155 -15.80 -6.70 15.48
N TYR A 156 -15.02 -6.49 16.53
CA TYR A 156 -13.63 -6.88 16.57
C TYR A 156 -13.22 -7.35 17.96
N THR A 157 -12.15 -8.13 18.03
CA THR A 157 -11.50 -8.51 19.28
C THR A 157 -10.28 -7.60 19.45
N ASP A 158 -10.19 -6.91 20.57
CA ASP A 158 -9.06 -6.02 20.88
C ASP A 158 -7.83 -6.78 21.42
N ALA A 159 -6.76 -6.03 21.75
CA ALA A 159 -5.51 -6.59 22.28
C ALA A 159 -5.67 -7.39 23.61
N ALA A 160 -6.69 -7.08 24.40
CA ALA A 160 -6.99 -7.78 25.65
C ALA A 160 -7.81 -9.06 25.43
N GLY A 161 -8.32 -9.25 24.20
CA GLY A 161 -9.22 -10.36 23.87
C GLY A 161 -10.69 -10.04 24.06
N ASP A 162 -11.02 -8.79 24.39
CA ASP A 162 -12.38 -8.35 24.61
C ASP A 162 -13.11 -8.04 23.30
N ALA A 163 -14.38 -8.41 23.23
CA ALA A 163 -15.23 -8.09 22.07
C ALA A 163 -15.67 -6.61 22.13
N GLN A 164 -15.43 -5.92 21.02
CA GLN A 164 -15.76 -4.50 20.85
C GLN A 164 -16.62 -4.31 19.61
N GLN A 165 -17.36 -3.20 19.56
CA GLN A 165 -18.19 -2.83 18.41
C GLN A 165 -18.01 -1.35 18.05
N LEU A 166 -17.98 -1.07 16.76
CA LEU A 166 -18.00 0.27 16.17
C LEU A 166 -19.09 0.37 15.13
N GLU A 167 -19.67 1.57 15.01
CA GLU A 167 -20.69 1.87 13.99
C GLU A 167 -20.38 3.19 13.30
N ALA A 168 -20.64 3.23 11.98
CA ALA A 168 -20.55 4.43 11.16
C ALA A 168 -21.50 4.32 9.95
N PRO A 169 -21.76 5.42 9.23
CA PRO A 169 -22.52 5.38 7.99
C PRO A 169 -21.91 4.49 6.90
N LEU A 170 -20.58 4.35 6.87
CA LEU A 170 -19.87 3.62 5.81
C LEU A 170 -18.76 2.75 6.41
N VAL A 171 -18.56 1.56 5.83
CA VAL A 171 -17.38 0.72 6.03
C VAL A 171 -16.62 0.53 4.72
N VAL A 172 -15.30 0.60 4.78
CA VAL A 172 -14.39 0.36 3.64
C VAL A 172 -13.49 -0.83 3.96
N ALA A 173 -13.49 -1.82 3.07
CA ALA A 173 -12.59 -2.96 3.13
C ALA A 173 -11.24 -2.59 2.48
N ALA A 174 -10.18 -2.48 3.29
CA ALA A 174 -8.81 -2.26 2.88
C ALA A 174 -7.87 -3.38 3.40
N ASP A 175 -8.43 -4.57 3.67
CA ASP A 175 -7.81 -5.72 4.31
C ASP A 175 -7.16 -6.71 3.32
N SER A 176 -6.68 -6.21 2.19
CA SER A 176 -5.88 -6.88 1.17
C SER A 176 -6.66 -7.75 0.16
N ARG A 177 -5.90 -8.41 -0.74
CA ARG A 177 -6.45 -9.26 -1.82
C ARG A 177 -7.29 -10.44 -1.33
N PHE A 178 -7.00 -10.96 -0.15
CA PHE A 178 -7.74 -12.07 0.47
C PHE A 178 -8.79 -11.58 1.48
N SER A 179 -9.27 -10.37 1.32
CA SER A 179 -10.19 -9.66 2.19
C SER A 179 -11.25 -10.57 2.82
N ALA A 180 -11.22 -10.68 4.13
CA ALA A 180 -12.26 -11.34 4.90
C ALA A 180 -13.54 -10.48 4.92
N THR A 181 -13.38 -9.17 4.99
CA THR A 181 -14.47 -8.18 4.94
C THR A 181 -15.25 -8.29 3.65
N ARG A 182 -14.58 -8.34 2.51
CA ARG A 182 -15.22 -8.52 1.20
C ARG A 182 -16.10 -9.78 1.17
N ARG A 183 -15.57 -10.91 1.69
CA ARG A 183 -16.33 -12.19 1.74
C ARG A 183 -17.53 -12.11 2.64
N GLN A 184 -17.42 -11.48 3.80
CA GLN A 184 -18.55 -11.30 4.73
C GLN A 184 -19.65 -10.42 4.14
N LEU A 185 -19.28 -9.46 3.29
CA LEU A 185 -20.23 -8.61 2.56
C LEU A 185 -20.85 -9.30 1.32
N GLY A 186 -20.53 -10.57 1.07
CA GLY A 186 -21.06 -11.31 -0.09
C GLY A 186 -20.50 -10.85 -1.44
N ILE A 187 -19.45 -10.05 -1.46
CA ILE A 187 -18.83 -9.57 -2.70
C ILE A 187 -17.92 -10.67 -3.25
N GLY A 188 -18.34 -11.28 -4.36
CA GLY A 188 -17.59 -12.33 -5.04
C GLY A 188 -16.27 -11.84 -5.65
N ALA A 189 -15.38 -12.78 -5.94
CA ALA A 189 -14.18 -12.56 -6.77
C ALA A 189 -13.87 -13.84 -7.54
N ALA A 190 -13.56 -13.71 -8.82
CA ALA A 190 -12.96 -14.79 -9.59
C ALA A 190 -11.48 -14.88 -9.21
N MET A 191 -11.02 -16.10 -8.96
CA MET A 191 -9.61 -16.38 -8.67
C MET A 191 -9.09 -17.39 -9.69
N THR A 192 -7.98 -17.03 -10.34
CA THR A 192 -7.28 -17.94 -11.25
C THR A 192 -5.88 -18.17 -10.71
N ASP A 193 -5.55 -19.44 -10.45
CA ASP A 193 -4.19 -19.83 -10.12
C ASP A 193 -3.44 -20.10 -11.43
N PHE A 194 -2.38 -19.35 -11.69
CA PHE A 194 -1.54 -19.52 -12.87
C PHE A 194 -0.48 -20.62 -12.70
N GLY A 195 -0.41 -21.28 -11.54
CA GLY A 195 0.62 -22.29 -11.23
C GLY A 195 2.04 -21.71 -11.25
N ARG A 196 2.22 -20.44 -10.94
CA ARG A 196 3.50 -19.74 -10.97
C ARG A 196 3.86 -19.21 -9.58
N THR A 197 5.13 -19.30 -9.27
CA THR A 197 5.71 -18.73 -8.04
C THR A 197 6.51 -17.48 -8.40
N VAL A 198 6.31 -16.40 -7.66
CA VAL A 198 7.11 -15.17 -7.75
C VAL A 198 8.15 -15.18 -6.63
N ILE A 199 9.41 -15.03 -7.01
CA ILE A 199 10.54 -14.84 -6.07
C ILE A 199 10.91 -13.36 -6.16
N VAL A 200 10.93 -12.69 -4.99
CA VAL A 200 11.34 -11.30 -4.89
C VAL A 200 12.60 -11.25 -4.01
N CYS A 201 13.66 -10.64 -4.52
CA CYS A 201 14.92 -10.47 -3.80
C CYS A 201 15.61 -9.19 -4.25
N ARG A 202 16.51 -8.67 -3.42
CA ARG A 202 17.45 -7.61 -3.78
C ARG A 202 18.79 -8.24 -4.13
N MET A 203 19.41 -7.70 -5.16
CA MET A 203 20.70 -8.20 -5.67
C MET A 203 21.65 -7.04 -5.86
N ARG A 204 22.93 -7.27 -5.53
CA ARG A 204 24.03 -6.36 -5.88
C ARG A 204 24.52 -6.70 -7.28
N HIS A 205 24.89 -5.67 -8.04
CA HIS A 205 25.48 -5.81 -9.37
C HIS A 205 26.64 -4.81 -9.54
N GLU A 206 27.52 -5.09 -10.48
CA GLU A 206 28.75 -4.29 -10.72
C GLU A 206 28.54 -3.20 -11.78
N LEU A 207 27.61 -3.40 -12.70
CA LEU A 207 27.34 -2.47 -13.78
C LEU A 207 26.27 -1.45 -13.37
N PRO A 208 26.38 -0.18 -13.77
CA PRO A 208 25.35 0.81 -13.48
C PRO A 208 24.04 0.47 -14.15
N HIS A 209 22.92 0.61 -13.42
CA HIS A 209 21.58 0.33 -13.92
C HIS A 209 20.96 1.46 -14.76
N HIS A 210 21.58 2.64 -14.78
CA HIS A 210 21.11 3.83 -15.53
C HIS A 210 19.64 4.19 -15.28
N GLU A 211 19.11 3.87 -14.10
CA GLU A 211 17.69 4.10 -13.75
C GLU A 211 16.70 3.42 -14.71
N THR A 212 17.12 2.29 -15.31
CA THR A 212 16.37 1.52 -16.27
C THR A 212 15.82 0.23 -15.66
N ALA A 213 14.50 0.01 -15.77
CA ALA A 213 13.91 -1.27 -15.46
C ALA A 213 13.97 -2.21 -16.67
N HIS A 214 14.17 -3.50 -16.41
CA HIS A 214 14.16 -4.52 -17.46
C HIS A 214 13.11 -5.58 -17.17
N GLU A 215 12.26 -5.88 -18.16
CA GLU A 215 11.30 -6.98 -18.13
C GLU A 215 11.70 -7.99 -19.19
N CYS A 216 12.22 -9.14 -18.77
CA CYS A 216 12.74 -10.17 -19.66
C CYS A 216 11.76 -11.34 -19.74
N PHE A 217 11.05 -11.49 -20.83
CA PHE A 217 10.13 -12.58 -21.08
C PHE A 217 10.83 -13.79 -21.65
N GLY A 218 10.75 -14.93 -20.96
CA GLY A 218 11.12 -16.25 -21.45
C GLY A 218 9.91 -17.17 -21.49
N TYR A 219 10.03 -18.31 -22.17
CA TYR A 219 8.93 -19.27 -22.30
C TYR A 219 8.58 -19.95 -20.96
N ASP A 220 9.58 -20.16 -20.10
CA ASP A 220 9.46 -20.88 -18.83
C ASP A 220 9.41 -19.94 -17.61
N ARG A 221 9.94 -18.73 -17.76
CA ARG A 221 10.04 -17.74 -16.67
C ARG A 221 10.10 -16.31 -17.21
N THR A 222 9.77 -15.38 -16.32
CA THR A 222 9.96 -13.94 -16.55
C THR A 222 10.90 -13.41 -15.45
N LEU A 223 11.81 -12.54 -15.82
CA LEU A 223 12.69 -11.84 -14.89
C LEU A 223 12.43 -10.33 -15.00
N ALA A 224 12.00 -9.72 -13.90
CA ALA A 224 11.90 -8.27 -13.75
C ALA A 224 13.09 -7.76 -12.93
N ILE A 225 13.80 -6.77 -13.43
CA ILE A 225 14.91 -6.10 -12.75
C ILE A 225 14.53 -4.64 -12.57
N LEU A 226 14.52 -4.16 -11.32
CA LEU A 226 14.17 -2.78 -10.99
C LEU A 226 15.42 -2.04 -10.50
N PRO A 227 15.65 -0.79 -10.97
CA PRO A 227 16.75 0.03 -10.49
C PRO A 227 16.44 0.56 -9.08
N LEU A 228 17.25 0.20 -8.10
CA LEU A 228 17.15 0.72 -6.73
C LEU A 228 18.10 1.88 -6.53
N PRO A 229 17.87 2.78 -5.55
CA PRO A 229 18.81 3.83 -5.21
C PRO A 229 20.21 3.29 -4.90
N ASN A 230 21.24 4.01 -5.31
CA ASN A 230 22.66 3.55 -5.21
C ASN A 230 23.17 3.38 -3.77
N ASP A 231 22.54 3.99 -2.79
CA ASP A 231 22.99 3.96 -1.38
C ASP A 231 22.83 2.59 -0.70
N TRP A 232 22.25 1.61 -1.40
CA TRP A 232 22.19 0.21 -0.95
C TRP A 232 23.50 -0.56 -1.19
N ILE A 233 24.52 0.09 -1.77
CA ILE A 233 25.80 -0.54 -2.04
C ILE A 233 26.60 -0.74 -0.73
N ASP A 234 26.39 0.09 0.28
CA ASP A 234 27.16 0.11 1.54
C ASP A 234 26.39 -0.37 2.77
N GLY A 235 25.19 -0.88 2.61
CA GLY A 235 24.39 -1.46 3.69
C GLY A 235 24.88 -2.86 4.07
N THR A 236 26.03 -2.97 4.70
CA THR A 236 26.44 -4.16 5.47
C THR A 236 25.82 -4.12 6.84
#